data_4ee00dc0343d0e94959510db98e70596
#
_entry.id   4ee00dc0343d0e94959510db98e70596
#
_cell.length_a   1.000
_cell.length_b   1.000
_cell.length_c   1.000
_cell.angle_alpha   90.00
_cell.angle_beta   90.00
_cell.angle_gamma   90.00
#
_symmetry.space_group_name_H-M   'P 1'
#
loop_
_entity.id
_entity.type
_entity.pdbx_description
1 polymer ?
#
loop_
_entity_poly.entity_id
_entity_poly.type
_entity_poly.pdbx_seq_one_letter_code
_entity_poly.pdbx_strand_id
1 'polypeptide(L)'
;AAIVAGLKAANVLLENPFSRRELLQLATDMEGHPDNVAPALLGGFTVSLLHQRRAESFSFLPRLPLKLVVAIPSFHLSTRLARNALPKTVPLADAVFNVSRAALLVGALIKGNIRFLHHAFDDALHQPYRAELIPGMYDVMDAAKKAGALGAAMSGAGPCLMAYTLGEEAAIGDAMVHAFRAHEIEARCLLLDIERRGAHIVKEEH
;
A
#
# COMPACT_ATOMS: atom_id res chain seq x y z
N ALA A 1 9.90 5.61 -3.68
CA ALA A 1 10.61 4.87 -4.75
C ALA A 1 11.90 5.59 -5.17
N ALA A 2 11.86 6.91 -5.51
CA ALA A 2 13.04 7.65 -5.99
C ALA A 2 14.25 7.59 -5.03
N ILE A 3 14.03 7.76 -3.72
CA ILE A 3 15.07 7.64 -2.70
C ILE A 3 15.77 6.27 -2.78
N VAL A 4 14.98 5.19 -2.84
CA VAL A 4 15.53 3.82 -2.90
C VAL A 4 16.31 3.60 -4.20
N ALA A 5 15.79 4.07 -5.33
CA ALA A 5 16.47 3.97 -6.63
C ALA A 5 17.80 4.71 -6.62
N GLY A 6 17.84 5.95 -6.11
CA GLY A 6 19.06 6.75 -6.00
C GLY A 6 20.10 6.11 -5.08
N LEU A 7 19.68 5.67 -3.88
CA LEU A 7 20.59 4.98 -2.94
C LEU A 7 21.11 3.66 -3.51
N LYS A 8 20.25 2.89 -4.19
CA LYS A 8 20.67 1.63 -4.83
C LYS A 8 21.68 1.87 -5.96
N ALA A 9 21.44 2.86 -6.82
CA ALA A 9 22.35 3.24 -7.90
C ALA A 9 23.71 3.72 -7.34
N ALA A 10 23.70 4.63 -6.37
CA ALA A 10 24.91 5.11 -5.71
C ALA A 10 25.70 3.96 -5.06
N ASN A 11 25.00 3.06 -4.36
CA ASN A 11 25.67 1.91 -3.74
C ASN A 11 26.38 1.02 -4.77
N VAL A 12 25.75 0.79 -5.92
CA VAL A 12 26.38 -0.01 -7.00
C VAL A 12 27.60 0.71 -7.59
N LEU A 13 27.50 2.02 -7.84
CA LEU A 13 28.63 2.82 -8.35
C LEU A 13 29.83 2.86 -7.39
N LEU A 14 29.58 2.73 -6.11
CA LEU A 14 30.58 2.66 -5.04
C LEU A 14 31.01 1.21 -4.70
N GLU A 15 30.76 0.26 -5.58
CA GLU A 15 31.10 -1.16 -5.39
C GLU A 15 30.41 -1.84 -4.20
N ASN A 16 29.19 -1.38 -3.87
CA ASN A 16 28.31 -1.92 -2.83
C ASN A 16 28.86 -1.90 -1.39
N PRO A 17 29.31 -0.74 -0.87
CA PRO A 17 29.82 -0.65 0.50
C PRO A 17 28.73 -0.88 1.56
N PHE A 18 27.44 -0.65 1.22
CA PHE A 18 26.31 -0.76 2.14
C PHE A 18 25.51 -2.03 1.92
N SER A 19 25.21 -2.72 2.99
CA SER A 19 24.27 -3.84 3.04
C SER A 19 22.81 -3.37 2.80
N ARG A 20 21.93 -4.32 2.50
CA ARG A 20 20.48 -4.02 2.34
C ARG A 20 19.87 -3.37 3.59
N ARG A 21 20.33 -3.76 4.79
CA ARG A 21 19.87 -3.21 6.06
C ARG A 21 20.32 -1.75 6.24
N GLU A 22 21.54 -1.43 5.88
CA GLU A 22 22.06 -0.06 5.92
C GLU A 22 21.38 0.83 4.90
N LEU A 23 21.12 0.33 3.69
CA LEU A 23 20.32 1.05 2.69
C LEU A 23 18.89 1.31 3.17
N LEU A 24 18.26 0.36 3.87
CA LEU A 24 16.95 0.56 4.48
C LEU A 24 16.99 1.68 5.53
N GLN A 25 18.02 1.68 6.38
CA GLN A 25 18.20 2.73 7.39
C GLN A 25 18.37 4.10 6.74
N LEU A 26 19.28 4.23 5.77
CA LEU A 26 19.51 5.48 5.04
C LEU A 26 18.24 5.98 4.34
N ALA A 27 17.52 5.07 3.67
CA ALA A 27 16.26 5.42 3.02
C ALA A 27 15.20 5.87 4.02
N THR A 28 15.14 5.23 5.19
CA THR A 28 14.20 5.58 6.26
C THR A 28 14.54 6.93 6.89
N ASP A 29 15.82 7.22 7.10
CA ASP A 29 16.27 8.51 7.65
C ASP A 29 15.94 9.67 6.71
N MET A 30 15.99 9.44 5.39
CA MET A 30 15.60 10.44 4.38
C MET A 30 14.08 10.60 4.25
N GLU A 31 13.31 9.54 4.36
CA GLU A 31 11.84 9.55 4.19
C GLU A 31 11.11 9.90 5.50
N GLY A 32 11.73 9.58 6.65
CA GLY A 32 11.17 9.74 7.99
C GLY A 32 10.43 8.52 8.52
N HIS A 33 10.11 7.52 7.68
CA HIS A 33 9.44 6.28 8.06
C HIS A 33 9.71 5.15 7.04
N PRO A 34 9.68 3.86 7.46
CA PRO A 34 10.08 2.75 6.59
C PRO A 34 8.99 2.21 5.66
N ASP A 35 7.72 2.56 5.86
CA ASP A 35 6.55 1.92 5.26
C ASP A 35 6.51 1.94 3.72
N ASN A 36 7.08 2.97 3.07
CA ASN A 36 7.19 3.06 1.61
C ASN A 36 8.57 2.62 1.09
N VAL A 37 9.64 2.89 1.84
CA VAL A 37 10.99 2.58 1.38
C VAL A 37 11.32 1.11 1.56
N ALA A 38 10.78 0.44 2.59
CA ALA A 38 10.98 -0.97 2.80
C ALA A 38 10.41 -1.83 1.65
N PRO A 39 9.14 -1.70 1.24
CA PRO A 39 8.63 -2.49 0.11
C PRO A 39 9.33 -2.14 -1.21
N ALA A 40 9.71 -0.88 -1.42
CA ALA A 40 10.47 -0.49 -2.61
C ALA A 40 11.86 -1.15 -2.66
N LEU A 41 12.53 -1.31 -1.51
CA LEU A 41 13.86 -1.92 -1.44
C LEU A 41 13.81 -3.44 -1.42
N LEU A 42 12.84 -4.03 -0.70
CA LEU A 42 12.80 -5.46 -0.40
C LEU A 42 11.90 -6.27 -1.36
N GLY A 43 10.87 -5.63 -1.90
CA GLY A 43 9.80 -6.31 -2.63
C GLY A 43 8.86 -7.08 -1.70
N GLY A 44 7.84 -7.71 -2.29
CA GLY A 44 6.85 -8.48 -1.57
C GLY A 44 5.92 -7.63 -0.71
N PHE A 45 5.33 -8.27 0.27
CA PHE A 45 4.60 -7.63 1.35
C PHE A 45 5.56 -7.41 2.53
N THR A 46 5.66 -6.18 3.02
CA THR A 46 6.60 -5.85 4.09
C THR A 46 5.89 -5.52 5.39
N VAL A 47 6.45 -5.97 6.49
CA VAL A 47 6.10 -5.54 7.84
C VAL A 47 7.30 -4.81 8.40
N SER A 48 7.10 -3.54 8.77
CA SER A 48 8.19 -2.65 9.18
C SER A 48 7.88 -2.00 10.51
N LEU A 49 8.92 -1.75 11.28
CA LEU A 49 8.86 -0.98 12.50
C LEU A 49 10.06 -0.03 12.61
N LEU A 50 9.87 1.03 13.37
CA LEU A 50 10.94 1.93 13.78
C LEU A 50 11.11 1.79 15.29
N HIS A 51 12.21 1.15 15.72
CA HIS A 51 12.54 0.96 17.13
C HIS A 51 13.83 1.69 17.47
N GLN A 52 13.78 2.62 18.43
CA GLN A 52 14.93 3.44 18.83
C GLN A 52 15.67 4.07 17.63
N ARG A 53 14.93 4.62 16.68
CA ARG A 53 15.40 5.18 15.40
C ARG A 53 16.05 4.17 14.43
N ARG A 54 15.99 2.88 14.72
CA ARG A 54 16.41 1.83 13.79
C ARG A 54 15.24 1.29 13.02
N ALA A 55 15.35 1.30 11.70
CA ALA A 55 14.37 0.69 10.83
C ALA A 55 14.61 -0.83 10.78
N GLU A 56 13.58 -1.58 11.13
CA GLU A 56 13.55 -3.03 10.97
C GLU A 56 12.38 -3.42 10.08
N SER A 57 12.62 -4.34 9.18
CA SER A 57 11.60 -4.82 8.25
C SER A 57 11.90 -6.25 7.84
N PHE A 58 10.85 -7.03 7.69
CA PHE A 58 10.91 -8.28 6.94
C PHE A 58 9.92 -8.25 5.79
N SER A 59 10.21 -8.99 4.72
CA SER A 59 9.32 -9.15 3.59
C SER A 59 9.00 -10.61 3.36
N PHE A 60 7.82 -10.85 2.80
CA PHE A 60 7.39 -12.17 2.35
C PHE A 60 6.52 -12.05 1.10
N LEU A 61 6.42 -13.13 0.36
CA LEU A 61 5.46 -13.21 -0.74
C LEU A 61 4.17 -13.85 -0.22
N PRO A 62 3.01 -13.23 -0.45
CA PRO A 62 1.73 -13.85 -0.16
C PRO A 62 1.64 -15.25 -0.79
N ARG A 63 1.03 -16.19 -0.10
CA ARG A 63 0.78 -17.54 -0.65
C ARG A 63 -0.33 -17.58 -1.70
N LEU A 64 -1.02 -16.47 -1.88
CA LEU A 64 -2.03 -16.29 -2.92
C LEU A 64 -1.43 -15.52 -4.08
N PRO A 65 -1.79 -15.82 -5.34
CA PRO A 65 -1.37 -15.06 -6.51
C PRO A 65 -2.16 -13.76 -6.63
N LEU A 66 -2.01 -12.88 -5.62
CA LEU A 66 -2.73 -11.62 -5.56
C LEU A 66 -2.31 -10.67 -6.68
N LYS A 67 -3.31 -10.05 -7.27
CA LYS A 67 -3.22 -8.91 -8.18
C LYS A 67 -3.74 -7.66 -7.50
N LEU A 68 -3.29 -6.53 -7.96
CA LEU A 68 -3.65 -5.22 -7.43
C LEU A 68 -4.26 -4.37 -8.53
N VAL A 69 -5.40 -3.76 -8.22
CA VAL A 69 -6.06 -2.78 -9.10
C VAL A 69 -6.01 -1.46 -8.38
N VAL A 70 -5.31 -0.46 -8.95
CA VAL A 70 -5.13 0.85 -8.33
C VAL A 70 -5.90 1.88 -9.14
N ALA A 71 -6.95 2.44 -8.54
CA ALA A 71 -7.69 3.55 -9.10
C ALA A 71 -7.02 4.87 -8.71
N ILE A 72 -6.72 5.69 -9.71
CA ILE A 72 -6.00 6.96 -9.59
C ILE A 72 -6.96 8.06 -10.05
N PRO A 73 -7.55 8.83 -9.12
CA PRO A 73 -8.39 9.96 -9.48
C PRO A 73 -7.56 11.13 -10.00
N SER A 74 -8.20 12.02 -10.75
CA SER A 74 -7.53 13.15 -11.43
C SER A 74 -7.16 14.32 -10.51
N PHE A 75 -7.59 14.31 -9.25
CA PHE A 75 -7.23 15.36 -8.30
C PHE A 75 -6.03 14.97 -7.43
N HIS A 76 -5.37 15.98 -6.89
CA HIS A 76 -4.23 15.80 -6.00
C HIS A 76 -4.61 16.03 -4.53
N LEU A 77 -4.24 15.09 -3.66
CA LEU A 77 -4.36 15.21 -2.22
C LEU A 77 -2.96 15.28 -1.59
N SER A 78 -2.63 16.41 -0.92
CA SER A 78 -1.34 16.51 -0.26
C SER A 78 -1.28 15.60 0.98
N THR A 79 -0.15 14.91 1.16
CA THR A 79 0.10 14.05 2.33
C THR A 79 -0.05 14.82 3.65
N ARG A 80 0.31 16.11 3.66
CA ARG A 80 0.15 16.99 4.84
C ARG A 80 -1.33 17.17 5.19
N LEU A 81 -2.18 17.44 4.19
CA LEU A 81 -3.62 17.57 4.42
C LEU A 81 -4.22 16.27 4.93
N ALA A 82 -3.88 15.14 4.29
CA ALA A 82 -4.34 13.82 4.69
C ALA A 82 -3.88 13.43 6.13
N ARG A 83 -2.70 13.87 6.55
CA ARG A 83 -2.22 13.66 7.93
C ARG A 83 -2.95 14.56 8.93
N ASN A 84 -3.25 15.79 8.56
CA ASN A 84 -3.95 16.75 9.44
C ASN A 84 -5.41 16.35 9.70
N ALA A 85 -6.01 15.55 8.84
CA ALA A 85 -7.36 15.00 9.04
C ALA A 85 -7.43 13.94 10.16
N LEU A 86 -6.29 13.39 10.58
CA LEU A 86 -6.26 12.35 11.60
C LEU A 86 -6.47 12.93 13.01
N PRO A 87 -7.27 12.29 13.86
CA PRO A 87 -7.45 12.71 15.24
C PRO A 87 -6.18 12.46 16.06
N LYS A 88 -6.00 13.24 17.12
CA LYS A 88 -4.86 13.05 18.05
C LYS A 88 -5.05 11.85 18.97
N THR A 89 -6.27 11.43 19.18
CA THR A 89 -6.67 10.30 20.04
C THR A 89 -7.78 9.53 19.37
N VAL A 90 -7.86 8.23 19.63
CA VAL A 90 -8.90 7.35 19.11
C VAL A 90 -9.51 6.54 20.27
N PRO A 91 -10.77 6.10 20.16
CA PRO A 91 -11.36 5.17 21.10
C PRO A 91 -10.54 3.88 21.18
N LEU A 92 -10.41 3.30 22.38
CA LEU A 92 -9.72 2.01 22.56
C LEU A 92 -10.33 0.90 21.70
N ALA A 93 -11.64 0.91 21.51
CA ALA A 93 -12.33 -0.06 20.66
C ALA A 93 -11.82 -0.01 19.20
N ASP A 94 -11.62 1.18 18.64
CA ASP A 94 -11.12 1.37 17.28
C ASP A 94 -9.65 0.92 17.17
N ALA A 95 -8.84 1.20 18.20
CA ALA A 95 -7.46 0.71 18.25
C ALA A 95 -7.41 -0.83 18.26
N VAL A 96 -8.21 -1.49 19.11
CA VAL A 96 -8.32 -2.95 19.16
C VAL A 96 -8.83 -3.51 17.83
N PHE A 97 -9.84 -2.86 17.24
CA PHE A 97 -10.34 -3.22 15.91
C PHE A 97 -9.22 -3.26 14.88
N ASN A 98 -8.45 -2.19 14.75
CA ASN A 98 -7.37 -2.10 13.76
C ASN A 98 -6.20 -3.07 14.02
N VAL A 99 -5.79 -3.23 15.27
CA VAL A 99 -4.73 -4.21 15.63
C VAL A 99 -5.15 -5.62 15.18
N SER A 100 -6.41 -5.99 15.41
CA SER A 100 -6.93 -7.30 14.98
C SER A 100 -6.92 -7.46 13.45
N ARG A 101 -7.24 -6.40 12.67
CA ARG A 101 -7.23 -6.43 11.20
C ARG A 101 -5.81 -6.50 10.66
N ALA A 102 -4.88 -5.72 11.21
CA ALA A 102 -3.46 -5.78 10.81
C ALA A 102 -2.87 -7.18 11.04
N ALA A 103 -3.11 -7.79 12.21
CA ALA A 103 -2.67 -9.14 12.51
C ALA A 103 -3.33 -10.17 11.58
N LEU A 104 -4.64 -10.01 11.32
CA LEU A 104 -5.40 -10.89 10.42
C LEU A 104 -4.87 -10.81 8.99
N LEU A 105 -4.57 -9.61 8.48
CA LEU A 105 -4.02 -9.40 7.13
C LEU A 105 -2.71 -10.17 6.95
N VAL A 106 -1.76 -9.96 7.86
CA VAL A 106 -0.45 -10.65 7.82
C VAL A 106 -0.64 -12.16 7.89
N GLY A 107 -1.44 -12.65 8.84
CA GLY A 107 -1.72 -14.08 8.99
C GLY A 107 -2.41 -14.70 7.77
N ALA A 108 -3.39 -14.01 7.20
CA ALA A 108 -4.11 -14.45 6.01
C ALA A 108 -3.22 -14.53 4.78
N LEU A 109 -2.37 -13.54 4.57
CA LEU A 109 -1.41 -13.52 3.44
C LEU A 109 -0.37 -14.63 3.55
N ILE A 110 0.20 -14.86 4.75
CA ILE A 110 1.18 -15.92 5.00
C ILE A 110 0.56 -17.30 4.85
N LYS A 111 -0.69 -17.50 5.29
CA LYS A 111 -1.38 -18.79 5.22
C LYS A 111 -2.10 -19.04 3.89
N GLY A 112 -2.33 -18.02 3.10
CA GLY A 112 -3.16 -18.10 1.89
C GLY A 112 -4.64 -18.26 2.19
N ASN A 113 -5.15 -17.62 3.25
CA ASN A 113 -6.53 -17.78 3.70
C ASN A 113 -7.42 -16.65 3.18
N ILE A 114 -8.11 -16.90 2.06
CA ILE A 114 -8.98 -15.93 1.39
C ILE A 114 -10.11 -15.46 2.30
N ARG A 115 -10.71 -16.35 3.10
CA ARG A 115 -11.84 -16.01 3.97
C ARG A 115 -11.51 -14.87 4.92
N PHE A 116 -10.31 -14.85 5.47
CA PHE A 116 -9.90 -13.81 6.39
C PHE A 116 -9.49 -12.51 5.69
N LEU A 117 -9.09 -12.56 4.42
CA LEU A 117 -8.77 -11.34 3.67
C LEU A 117 -9.96 -10.42 3.51
N HIS A 118 -11.18 -10.94 3.34
CA HIS A 118 -12.38 -10.12 3.22
C HIS A 118 -12.64 -9.17 4.42
N HIS A 119 -12.08 -9.48 5.57
CA HIS A 119 -12.25 -8.68 6.80
C HIS A 119 -10.99 -7.90 7.19
N ALA A 120 -9.88 -8.11 6.49
CA ALA A 120 -8.57 -7.60 6.89
C ALA A 120 -8.31 -6.16 6.43
N PHE A 121 -9.12 -5.63 5.50
CA PHE A 121 -8.94 -4.30 4.91
C PHE A 121 -9.79 -3.21 5.55
N ASP A 122 -10.66 -3.59 6.50
CA ASP A 122 -11.45 -2.63 7.25
C ASP A 122 -10.56 -1.82 8.18
N ASP A 123 -10.84 -0.52 8.30
CA ASP A 123 -10.05 0.41 9.09
C ASP A 123 -10.93 1.40 9.85
N ALA A 124 -10.58 1.66 11.10
CA ALA A 124 -11.22 2.63 11.97
C ALA A 124 -10.27 3.76 12.42
N LEU A 125 -8.97 3.72 12.01
CA LEU A 125 -7.97 4.67 12.51
C LEU A 125 -7.60 5.78 11.53
N HIS A 126 -7.76 5.57 10.22
CA HIS A 126 -7.36 6.59 9.25
C HIS A 126 -8.33 6.77 8.09
N GLN A 127 -8.88 5.71 7.50
CA GLN A 127 -9.77 5.82 6.34
C GLN A 127 -11.04 6.64 6.65
N PRO A 128 -11.75 6.46 7.78
CA PRO A 128 -12.93 7.25 8.08
C PRO A 128 -12.67 8.76 8.12
N TYR A 129 -11.54 9.17 8.68
CA TYR A 129 -11.18 10.58 8.80
C TYR A 129 -10.69 11.20 7.48
N ARG A 130 -10.19 10.38 6.57
CA ARG A 130 -9.73 10.83 5.25
C ARG A 130 -10.81 10.74 4.18
N ALA A 131 -11.90 10.02 4.44
CA ALA A 131 -13.00 9.84 3.50
C ALA A 131 -13.59 11.17 3.01
N GLU A 132 -13.68 12.17 3.88
CA GLU A 132 -14.16 13.51 3.52
C GLU A 132 -13.25 14.23 2.50
N LEU A 133 -12.00 13.82 2.38
CA LEU A 133 -11.03 14.38 1.44
C LEU A 133 -11.03 13.66 0.08
N ILE A 134 -11.76 12.56 -0.05
CA ILE A 134 -11.82 11.72 -1.24
C ILE A 134 -13.30 11.43 -1.55
N PRO A 135 -13.99 12.31 -2.30
CA PRO A 135 -15.40 12.11 -2.59
C PRO A 135 -15.63 10.74 -3.24
N GLY A 136 -16.64 10.03 -2.76
CA GLY A 136 -16.97 8.69 -3.24
C GLY A 136 -16.05 7.56 -2.80
N MET A 137 -15.10 7.79 -1.87
CA MET A 137 -14.11 6.80 -1.47
C MET A 137 -14.74 5.43 -1.14
N TYR A 138 -15.75 5.40 -0.30
CA TYR A 138 -16.39 4.15 0.10
C TYR A 138 -17.22 3.52 -1.03
N ASP A 139 -17.86 4.34 -1.87
CA ASP A 139 -18.62 3.83 -3.03
C ASP A 139 -17.68 3.14 -4.03
N VAL A 140 -16.49 3.70 -4.26
CA VAL A 140 -15.44 3.09 -5.11
C VAL A 140 -14.92 1.79 -4.51
N MET A 141 -14.67 1.75 -3.19
CA MET A 141 -14.24 0.52 -2.52
C MET A 141 -15.33 -0.57 -2.55
N ASP A 142 -16.58 -0.18 -2.38
CA ASP A 142 -17.71 -1.11 -2.44
C ASP A 142 -17.98 -1.58 -3.85
N ALA A 143 -17.80 -0.73 -4.87
CA ALA A 143 -17.86 -1.11 -6.27
C ALA A 143 -16.77 -2.16 -6.59
N ALA A 144 -15.56 -1.96 -6.12
CA ALA A 144 -14.49 -2.95 -6.27
C ALA A 144 -14.85 -4.29 -5.64
N LYS A 145 -15.36 -4.30 -4.40
CA LYS A 145 -15.78 -5.53 -3.71
C LYS A 145 -16.93 -6.22 -4.43
N LYS A 146 -17.92 -5.49 -4.90
CA LYS A 146 -19.06 -6.03 -5.71
C LYS A 146 -18.60 -6.62 -7.04
N ALA A 147 -17.53 -6.08 -7.63
CA ALA A 147 -16.91 -6.60 -8.86
C ALA A 147 -15.94 -7.77 -8.63
N GLY A 148 -15.79 -8.28 -7.39
CA GLY A 148 -15.03 -9.48 -7.08
C GLY A 148 -13.70 -9.24 -6.35
N ALA A 149 -13.41 -8.01 -5.90
CA ALA A 149 -12.24 -7.78 -5.07
C ALA A 149 -12.38 -8.44 -3.69
N LEU A 150 -11.28 -9.01 -3.19
CA LEU A 150 -11.18 -9.60 -1.85
C LEU A 150 -11.24 -8.53 -0.76
N GLY A 151 -10.86 -7.32 -1.09
CA GLY A 151 -10.90 -6.15 -0.25
C GLY A 151 -10.37 -4.94 -0.98
N ALA A 152 -10.64 -3.77 -0.43
CA ALA A 152 -10.15 -2.50 -0.96
C ALA A 152 -9.75 -1.58 0.19
N ALA A 153 -8.74 -0.74 -0.05
CA ALA A 153 -8.23 0.21 0.92
C ALA A 153 -7.61 1.43 0.23
N MET A 154 -7.38 2.48 0.99
CA MET A 154 -6.56 3.60 0.51
C MET A 154 -5.12 3.16 0.27
N SER A 155 -4.52 3.68 -0.78
CA SER A 155 -3.08 3.56 -1.03
C SER A 155 -2.33 4.69 -0.31
N GLY A 156 -1.68 4.37 0.79
CA GLY A 156 -0.95 5.34 1.61
C GLY A 156 -1.83 6.46 2.17
N ALA A 157 -1.51 7.71 1.84
CA ALA A 157 -2.28 8.87 2.26
C ALA A 157 -3.48 9.18 1.33
N GLY A 158 -3.65 8.44 0.25
CA GLY A 158 -4.60 8.72 -0.82
C GLY A 158 -4.06 9.74 -1.85
N PRO A 159 -4.87 10.19 -2.80
CA PRO A 159 -6.26 9.81 -3.03
C PRO A 159 -6.45 8.48 -3.77
N CYS A 160 -5.37 7.80 -4.14
CA CYS A 160 -5.46 6.51 -4.82
C CYS A 160 -6.11 5.45 -3.94
N LEU A 161 -6.98 4.62 -4.54
CA LEU A 161 -7.62 3.49 -3.90
C LEU A 161 -7.12 2.20 -4.53
N MET A 162 -6.91 1.19 -3.73
CA MET A 162 -6.34 -0.08 -4.16
C MET A 162 -7.26 -1.23 -3.80
N ALA A 163 -7.56 -2.08 -4.77
CA ALA A 163 -8.29 -3.31 -4.60
C ALA A 163 -7.36 -4.52 -4.77
N TYR A 164 -7.62 -5.57 -4.01
CA TYR A 164 -6.87 -6.82 -3.99
C TYR A 164 -7.73 -7.94 -4.57
N THR A 165 -7.21 -8.70 -5.52
CA THR A 165 -7.98 -9.74 -6.21
C THR A 165 -7.13 -10.94 -6.58
N LEU A 166 -7.79 -12.03 -6.96
CA LEU A 166 -7.19 -13.23 -7.57
C LEU A 166 -7.55 -13.36 -9.06
N GLY A 167 -8.34 -12.42 -9.56
CA GLY A 167 -8.83 -12.37 -10.93
C GLY A 167 -9.80 -11.21 -11.11
N GLU A 168 -10.40 -11.08 -12.29
CA GLU A 168 -11.39 -10.03 -12.62
C GLU A 168 -10.84 -8.59 -12.55
N GLU A 169 -9.53 -8.40 -12.73
CA GLU A 169 -8.85 -7.11 -12.58
C GLU A 169 -9.48 -6.02 -13.43
N ALA A 170 -9.83 -6.34 -14.68
CA ALA A 170 -10.42 -5.37 -15.61
C ALA A 170 -11.81 -4.94 -15.13
N ALA A 171 -12.68 -5.90 -14.75
CA ALA A 171 -14.03 -5.60 -14.26
C ALA A 171 -13.99 -4.79 -12.96
N ILE A 172 -13.05 -5.09 -12.05
CA ILE A 172 -12.82 -4.32 -10.82
C ILE A 172 -12.38 -2.89 -11.16
N GLY A 173 -11.42 -2.74 -12.08
CA GLY A 173 -10.92 -1.44 -12.52
C GLY A 173 -12.02 -0.56 -13.13
N ASP A 174 -12.82 -1.14 -14.02
CA ASP A 174 -13.95 -0.46 -14.65
C ASP A 174 -15.01 -0.02 -13.61
N ALA A 175 -15.32 -0.90 -12.65
CA ALA A 175 -16.25 -0.59 -11.58
C ALA A 175 -15.75 0.57 -10.69
N MET A 176 -14.45 0.59 -10.35
CA MET A 176 -13.84 1.66 -9.55
C MET A 176 -13.84 3.00 -10.29
N VAL A 177 -13.50 3.00 -11.59
CA VAL A 177 -13.53 4.20 -12.44
C VAL A 177 -14.95 4.72 -12.58
N HIS A 178 -15.91 3.84 -12.84
CA HIS A 178 -17.32 4.20 -12.95
C HIS A 178 -17.85 4.82 -11.64
N ALA A 179 -17.50 4.26 -10.50
CA ALA A 179 -17.89 4.79 -9.20
C ALA A 179 -17.29 6.18 -8.95
N PHE A 180 -16.03 6.44 -9.30
CA PHE A 180 -15.46 7.80 -9.22
C PHE A 180 -16.20 8.78 -10.14
N ARG A 181 -16.54 8.35 -11.36
CA ARG A 181 -17.30 9.20 -12.32
C ARG A 181 -18.68 9.57 -11.79
N ALA A 182 -19.34 8.71 -11.01
CA ALA A 182 -20.61 9.04 -10.35
C ALA A 182 -20.49 10.20 -9.34
N HIS A 183 -19.26 10.49 -8.88
CA HIS A 183 -18.91 11.65 -8.05
C HIS A 183 -18.23 12.77 -8.85
N GLU A 184 -18.42 12.81 -10.18
CA GLU A 184 -17.85 13.81 -11.09
C GLU A 184 -16.31 13.85 -11.09
N ILE A 185 -15.66 12.71 -10.73
CA ILE A 185 -14.21 12.58 -10.68
C ILE A 185 -13.75 11.67 -11.81
N GLU A 186 -12.93 12.21 -12.71
CA GLU A 186 -12.21 11.38 -13.69
C GLU A 186 -11.13 10.55 -12.97
N ALA A 187 -11.03 9.29 -13.35
CA ALA A 187 -10.03 8.38 -12.81
C ALA A 187 -9.54 7.41 -13.88
N ARG A 188 -8.35 6.85 -13.65
CA ARG A 188 -7.81 5.73 -14.43
C ARG A 188 -7.37 4.62 -13.51
N CYS A 189 -7.30 3.39 -14.03
CA CYS A 189 -6.80 2.25 -13.27
C CYS A 189 -5.44 1.76 -13.79
N LEU A 190 -4.64 1.25 -12.87
CA LEU A 190 -3.46 0.44 -13.15
C LEU A 190 -3.66 -0.96 -12.60
N LEU A 191 -3.29 -1.95 -13.40
CA LEU A 191 -3.25 -3.36 -13.00
C LEU A 191 -1.80 -3.70 -12.66
N LEU A 192 -1.55 -4.16 -11.45
CA LEU A 192 -0.21 -4.36 -10.93
C LEU A 192 -0.03 -5.76 -10.34
N ASP A 193 1.15 -6.30 -10.55
CA ASP A 193 1.65 -7.47 -9.84
C ASP A 193 2.47 -7.06 -8.62
N ILE A 194 2.62 -7.99 -7.66
CA ILE A 194 3.51 -7.78 -6.53
C ILE A 194 4.95 -7.96 -6.99
N GLU A 195 5.77 -6.92 -6.90
CA GLU A 195 7.20 -7.00 -7.18
C GLU A 195 7.88 -7.90 -6.14
N ARG A 196 8.60 -8.92 -6.61
CA ARG A 196 9.14 -9.97 -5.76
C ARG A 196 10.53 -9.68 -5.20
N ARG A 197 11.34 -8.90 -5.93
CA ARG A 197 12.78 -8.68 -5.63
C ARG A 197 13.07 -7.31 -5.03
N GLY A 198 12.12 -6.37 -5.15
CA GLY A 198 12.35 -4.96 -4.85
C GLY A 198 13.34 -4.31 -5.80
N ALA A 199 13.97 -3.22 -5.36
CA ALA A 199 14.93 -2.50 -6.19
C ALA A 199 16.13 -3.36 -6.57
N HIS A 200 16.34 -3.56 -7.87
CA HIS A 200 17.45 -4.35 -8.42
C HIS A 200 17.99 -3.71 -9.70
N ILE A 201 19.20 -4.08 -10.06
CA ILE A 201 19.81 -3.66 -11.31
C ILE A 201 19.30 -4.52 -12.45
N VAL A 202 18.84 -3.89 -13.50
CA VAL A 202 18.52 -4.53 -14.77
C VAL A 202 19.73 -4.34 -15.68
N LYS A 203 20.27 -5.42 -16.22
CA LYS A 203 21.28 -5.33 -17.30
C LYS A 203 20.52 -5.19 -18.61
N GLU A 204 20.84 -4.17 -19.38
CA GLU A 204 20.42 -4.14 -20.79
C GLU A 204 21.17 -5.26 -21.52
N GLU A 205 20.44 -6.22 -22.07
CA GLU A 205 20.98 -7.15 -23.06
C GLU A 205 21.06 -6.38 -24.38
N HIS A 206 22.27 -6.08 -24.81
CA HIS A 206 22.58 -5.51 -26.14
C HIS A 206 22.56 -6.59 -27.20
#